data_9490a9a7b494f382faaea1074d6867ca
#
_entry.id   9490a9a7b494f382faaea1074d6867ca
#
_cell.length_a   1.000
_cell.length_b   1.000
_cell.length_c   1.000
_cell.angle_alpha   90.00
_cell.angle_beta   90.00
_cell.angle_gamma   90.00
#
_symmetry.space_group_name_H-M   'P 1'
#
loop_
_entity.id
_entity.type
_entity.pdbx_description
1 polymer ?
#
loop_
_entity_poly.entity_id
_entity_poly.type
_entity_poly.pdbx_seq_one_letter_code
_entity_poly.pdbx_strand_id
1 'polypeptide(L)'
;MNSILRLLAALLCLAALGAPAAAKPPQPRPVTILISIDAFRADYLDRGVTPNLSALAADGARAAMRPSFPSKTFPNHYALVTGLRPDRNGIVANNMVDDAIPGVRFSMSNAAAVTDGRWWGQAEPIWVTAERAGIVTGTMFWPGSEAEIRGVRPHYMAHFDLALPSDARVDKLLSWFDAPPAERPRLATLYFNNVDDAGHHFGPDSTQVNAAAATVDAAIGRLEAGLKGRGIVANLVIVADHGMAATSDDRRVFIDDLVGKDAYQALDMGPIGTIYPNPGHEAEVAKALVGGHPHLDCWLRADIPARFHYGHNPRVAPIFCLPQTGWELTTHDAHAVAPNRGDHGYDNASPEMAALFVASGPAFRHGVKLPSFDNVDVYPLLARLVGVKPQPNDGRLADLTPALAP
;
A
#
# COMPACT_ATOMS: atom_id res chain seq x y z
N MET A 1 42.20 55.22 -52.08
CA MET A 1 42.61 54.42 -50.93
C MET A 1 41.54 54.40 -49.79
N ASN A 2 40.40 55.10 -49.89
CA ASN A 2 39.44 55.21 -48.76
C ASN A 2 38.13 54.44 -48.94
N SER A 3 37.94 53.78 -50.09
CA SER A 3 36.65 53.05 -50.33
C SER A 3 36.72 51.53 -49.99
N ILE A 4 37.88 50.94 -50.01
CA ILE A 4 38.10 49.51 -49.74
C ILE A 4 38.15 49.21 -48.25
N LEU A 5 38.59 50.17 -47.44
CA LEU A 5 38.67 50.00 -45.97
C LEU A 5 37.29 50.07 -45.29
N ARG A 6 36.26 50.69 -45.92
CA ARG A 6 34.89 50.76 -45.36
C ARG A 6 34.04 49.53 -45.64
N LEU A 7 34.36 48.73 -46.65
CA LEU A 7 33.65 47.45 -46.96
C LEU A 7 34.15 46.32 -46.08
N LEU A 8 35.39 46.30 -45.64
CA LEU A 8 35.90 45.26 -44.71
C LEU A 8 35.45 45.45 -43.29
N ALA A 9 35.14 46.68 -42.83
CA ALA A 9 34.56 46.91 -41.52
C ALA A 9 33.09 46.53 -41.39
N ALA A 10 32.32 46.53 -42.49
CA ALA A 10 30.92 46.15 -42.52
C ALA A 10 30.68 44.61 -42.54
N LEU A 11 31.67 43.82 -43.02
CA LEU A 11 31.59 42.36 -43.06
C LEU A 11 31.98 41.70 -41.72
N LEU A 12 32.70 42.40 -40.83
CA LEU A 12 33.04 41.83 -39.51
C LEU A 12 31.95 41.98 -38.47
N CYS A 13 30.94 42.84 -38.66
CA CYS A 13 29.83 43.01 -37.72
C CYS A 13 28.64 42.05 -37.91
N LEU A 14 28.58 41.27 -38.98
CA LEU A 14 27.50 40.33 -39.24
C LEU A 14 27.77 38.86 -38.81
N ALA A 15 28.97 38.57 -38.28
CA ALA A 15 29.35 37.21 -37.88
C ALA A 15 29.06 36.93 -36.37
N ALA A 16 28.43 37.87 -35.63
CA ALA A 16 28.14 37.75 -34.22
C ALA A 16 26.67 37.37 -33.91
N LEU A 17 25.93 36.89 -34.92
CA LEU A 17 24.52 36.49 -34.69
C LEU A 17 24.42 34.97 -34.65
N GLY A 18 24.25 34.45 -33.40
CA GLY A 18 23.54 33.20 -33.15
C GLY A 18 24.39 31.95 -33.04
N ALA A 19 25.24 31.84 -32.01
CA ALA A 19 25.43 30.50 -31.45
C ALA A 19 24.08 30.03 -30.91
N PRO A 20 23.50 28.89 -31.34
CA PRO A 20 22.29 28.37 -30.75
C PRO A 20 22.58 28.12 -29.26
N ALA A 21 21.78 28.73 -28.38
CA ALA A 21 21.85 28.43 -26.95
C ALA A 21 21.77 26.92 -26.80
N ALA A 22 22.84 26.28 -26.32
CA ALA A 22 22.86 24.85 -26.10
C ALA A 22 21.66 24.52 -25.22
N ALA A 23 20.73 23.74 -25.72
CA ALA A 23 19.57 23.30 -24.96
C ALA A 23 20.10 22.68 -23.65
N LYS A 24 19.67 23.24 -22.53
CA LYS A 24 20.04 22.72 -21.21
C LYS A 24 19.73 21.22 -21.22
N PRO A 25 20.68 20.32 -20.89
CA PRO A 25 20.40 18.90 -20.91
C PRO A 25 19.15 18.64 -20.07
N PRO A 26 18.24 17.76 -20.54
CA PRO A 26 17.03 17.48 -19.81
C PRO A 26 17.40 17.06 -18.38
N GLN A 27 16.84 17.76 -17.40
CA GLN A 27 17.05 17.40 -15.99
C GLN A 27 16.60 15.96 -15.78
N PRO A 28 17.40 15.12 -15.13
CA PRO A 28 16.97 13.76 -14.82
C PRO A 28 15.64 13.82 -14.07
N ARG A 29 14.65 13.02 -14.53
CA ARG A 29 13.37 12.95 -13.83
C ARG A 29 13.59 12.48 -12.41
N PRO A 30 12.92 13.08 -11.41
CA PRO A 30 13.00 12.62 -10.04
C PRO A 30 12.65 11.13 -9.93
N VAL A 31 13.32 10.41 -9.04
CA VAL A 31 12.92 9.04 -8.72
C VAL A 31 11.64 9.07 -7.90
N THR A 32 10.81 8.04 -7.99
CA THR A 32 9.60 7.89 -7.18
C THR A 32 9.81 6.77 -6.20
N ILE A 33 9.64 7.04 -4.91
CA ILE A 33 9.73 6.04 -3.84
C ILE A 33 8.38 5.97 -3.14
N LEU A 34 7.73 4.82 -3.24
CA LEU A 34 6.52 4.49 -2.51
C LEU A 34 6.91 3.82 -1.19
N ILE A 35 6.57 4.45 -0.07
CA ILE A 35 6.90 3.96 1.27
C ILE A 35 5.60 3.57 1.96
N SER A 36 5.51 2.35 2.46
CA SER A 36 4.40 1.90 3.30
C SER A 36 4.84 1.75 4.75
N ILE A 37 4.06 2.33 5.65
CA ILE A 37 4.16 2.14 7.09
C ILE A 37 2.88 1.41 7.50
N ASP A 38 2.95 0.09 7.66
CA ASP A 38 1.81 -0.77 7.95
C ASP A 38 1.04 -0.28 9.19
N ALA A 39 -0.28 -0.20 9.08
CA ALA A 39 -1.21 0.25 10.12
C ALA A 39 -0.95 1.65 10.70
N PHE A 40 -0.23 2.53 9.99
CA PHE A 40 -0.04 3.90 10.45
C PHE A 40 -1.33 4.70 10.23
N ARG A 41 -2.16 4.77 11.28
CA ARG A 41 -3.41 5.52 11.28
C ARG A 41 -3.14 7.00 11.02
N ALA A 42 -3.99 7.65 10.22
CA ALA A 42 -3.75 9.02 9.75
C ALA A 42 -3.53 10.04 10.87
N ASP A 43 -4.17 9.87 12.03
CA ASP A 43 -4.04 10.74 13.21
C ASP A 43 -2.73 10.55 13.98
N TYR A 44 -1.97 9.46 13.75
CA TYR A 44 -0.66 9.26 14.40
C TYR A 44 0.34 10.34 14.00
N LEU A 45 0.20 10.92 12.81
CA LEU A 45 1.03 12.04 12.37
C LEU A 45 0.95 13.26 13.31
N ASP A 46 -0.18 13.45 13.97
CA ASP A 46 -0.43 14.60 14.85
C ASP A 46 -0.02 14.34 16.32
N ARG A 47 0.55 13.16 16.64
CA ARG A 47 1.02 12.79 17.99
C ARG A 47 2.34 13.46 18.42
N GLY A 48 3.03 14.12 17.49
CA GLY A 48 4.29 14.82 17.79
C GLY A 48 5.52 13.92 17.92
N VAL A 49 5.43 12.64 17.57
CA VAL A 49 6.53 11.65 17.67
C VAL A 49 7.23 11.37 16.33
N THR A 50 6.79 12.01 15.25
CA THR A 50 7.27 11.78 13.88
C THR A 50 7.69 13.09 13.20
N PRO A 51 8.81 13.73 13.65
CA PRO A 51 9.21 15.05 13.15
C PRO A 51 9.58 15.05 11.65
N ASN A 52 10.20 13.98 11.11
CA ASN A 52 10.56 13.90 9.69
C ASN A 52 9.30 13.77 8.81
N LEU A 53 8.36 12.88 9.15
CA LEU A 53 7.07 12.77 8.45
C LEU A 53 6.27 14.07 8.52
N SER A 54 6.28 14.74 9.68
CA SER A 54 5.60 16.03 9.87
C SER A 54 6.22 17.12 8.98
N ALA A 55 7.55 17.14 8.85
CA ALA A 55 8.24 18.04 7.95
C ALA A 55 7.92 17.77 6.48
N LEU A 56 7.92 16.50 6.05
CA LEU A 56 7.53 16.09 4.70
C LEU A 56 6.08 16.46 4.39
N ALA A 57 5.17 16.29 5.35
CA ALA A 57 3.77 16.68 5.21
C ALA A 57 3.57 18.21 5.09
N ALA A 58 4.39 18.99 5.80
CA ALA A 58 4.38 20.45 5.71
C ALA A 58 5.00 20.96 4.40
N ASP A 59 6.04 20.27 3.91
CA ASP A 59 6.73 20.58 2.64
C ASP A 59 6.01 19.96 1.41
N GLY A 60 4.92 19.28 1.60
CA GLY A 60 4.21 18.57 0.54
C GLY A 60 2.70 18.55 0.76
N ALA A 61 2.10 17.37 0.62
CA ALA A 61 0.68 17.15 0.82
C ALA A 61 0.43 16.05 1.86
N ARG A 62 -0.70 16.16 2.59
CA ARG A 62 -1.18 15.12 3.51
C ARG A 62 -2.68 14.88 3.37
N ALA A 63 -3.12 13.67 3.70
CA ALA A 63 -4.53 13.31 3.81
C ALA A 63 -4.73 12.14 4.79
N ALA A 64 -5.99 11.93 5.20
CA ALA A 64 -6.46 10.65 5.67
C ALA A 64 -7.00 9.87 4.46
N MET A 65 -6.41 8.71 4.17
CA MET A 65 -6.77 7.87 3.03
C MET A 65 -7.70 6.75 3.48
N ARG A 66 -8.75 6.47 2.71
CA ARG A 66 -9.66 5.36 2.98
C ARG A 66 -9.11 4.08 2.35
N PRO A 67 -8.84 3.02 3.14
CA PRO A 67 -8.43 1.74 2.59
C PRO A 67 -9.53 1.08 1.77
N SER A 68 -9.18 0.16 0.90
CA SER A 68 -10.14 -0.76 0.28
C SER A 68 -10.64 -1.78 1.31
N PHE A 69 -11.82 -2.33 1.07
CA PHE A 69 -12.39 -3.37 1.92
C PHE A 69 -12.00 -4.78 1.41
N PRO A 70 -11.67 -5.71 2.31
CA PRO A 70 -11.45 -5.55 3.75
C PRO A 70 -10.16 -4.78 4.06
N SER A 71 -10.12 -4.06 5.19
CA SER A 71 -8.98 -3.25 5.61
C SER A 71 -7.83 -4.12 6.12
N LYS A 72 -7.34 -5.03 5.28
CA LYS A 72 -6.27 -6.01 5.56
C LYS A 72 -5.02 -5.71 4.74
N THR A 73 -3.87 -6.15 5.24
CA THR A 73 -2.53 -5.84 4.73
C THR A 73 -2.35 -6.16 3.25
N PHE A 74 -2.48 -7.43 2.85
CA PHE A 74 -2.19 -7.82 1.47
C PHE A 74 -3.18 -7.25 0.46
N PRO A 75 -4.52 -7.29 0.71
CA PRO A 75 -5.49 -6.63 -0.13
C PRO A 75 -5.18 -5.17 -0.42
N ASN A 76 -4.81 -4.40 0.62
CA ASN A 76 -4.58 -2.97 0.50
C ASN A 76 -3.23 -2.62 -0.12
N HIS A 77 -2.16 -3.35 0.21
CA HIS A 77 -0.88 -3.15 -0.48
C HIS A 77 -0.99 -3.44 -1.98
N TYR A 78 -1.78 -4.46 -2.37
CA TYR A 78 -1.96 -4.76 -3.78
C TYR A 78 -2.89 -3.75 -4.47
N ALA A 79 -3.89 -3.22 -3.75
CA ALA A 79 -4.74 -2.14 -4.25
C ALA A 79 -3.94 -0.85 -4.52
N LEU A 80 -3.02 -0.46 -3.63
CA LEU A 80 -2.14 0.71 -3.79
C LEU A 80 -1.28 0.68 -5.07
N VAL A 81 -0.86 -0.50 -5.50
CA VAL A 81 0.07 -0.66 -6.64
C VAL A 81 -0.59 -1.13 -7.93
N THR A 82 -1.87 -1.48 -7.89
CA THR A 82 -2.66 -1.89 -9.07
C THR A 82 -3.79 -0.92 -9.40
N GLY A 83 -4.20 -0.08 -8.42
CA GLY A 83 -5.37 0.80 -8.53
C GLY A 83 -6.70 0.03 -8.62
N LEU A 84 -6.69 -1.27 -8.34
CA LEU A 84 -7.88 -2.11 -8.36
C LEU A 84 -8.22 -2.56 -6.94
N ARG A 85 -9.50 -2.46 -6.58
CA ARG A 85 -9.99 -2.97 -5.31
C ARG A 85 -9.80 -4.50 -5.21
N PRO A 86 -9.76 -5.09 -4.00
CA PRO A 86 -9.49 -6.51 -3.77
C PRO A 86 -10.33 -7.46 -4.62
N ASP A 87 -11.61 -7.15 -4.79
CA ASP A 87 -12.54 -7.92 -5.62
C ASP A 87 -12.12 -7.99 -7.11
N ARG A 88 -11.35 -7.01 -7.59
CA ARG A 88 -10.88 -6.90 -8.96
C ARG A 88 -9.41 -7.29 -9.14
N ASN A 89 -8.60 -7.14 -8.10
CA ASN A 89 -7.18 -7.49 -8.16
C ASN A 89 -6.89 -8.93 -7.75
N GLY A 90 -7.87 -9.60 -7.10
CA GLY A 90 -7.82 -11.01 -6.73
C GLY A 90 -7.13 -11.32 -5.41
N ILE A 91 -6.57 -10.34 -4.72
CA ILE A 91 -6.05 -10.49 -3.35
C ILE A 91 -7.14 -10.04 -2.40
N VAL A 92 -8.08 -10.95 -2.12
CA VAL A 92 -9.32 -10.63 -1.41
C VAL A 92 -9.18 -10.67 0.11
N ALA A 93 -8.17 -11.39 0.63
CA ALA A 93 -7.90 -11.51 2.06
C ALA A 93 -6.42 -11.86 2.29
N ASN A 94 -5.98 -11.86 3.55
CA ASN A 94 -4.65 -12.35 3.94
C ASN A 94 -4.56 -13.88 3.87
N ASN A 95 -5.72 -14.54 4.01
CA ASN A 95 -5.88 -15.99 3.82
C ASN A 95 -7.00 -16.25 2.82
N MET A 96 -6.76 -17.06 1.79
CA MET A 96 -7.76 -17.35 0.76
C MET A 96 -7.47 -18.68 0.06
N VAL A 97 -8.48 -19.20 -0.61
CA VAL A 97 -8.39 -20.38 -1.49
C VAL A 97 -8.89 -19.99 -2.88
N ASP A 98 -8.48 -20.74 -3.89
CA ASP A 98 -8.90 -20.57 -5.28
C ASP A 98 -9.04 -21.94 -5.93
N ASP A 99 -10.20 -22.26 -6.46
CA ASP A 99 -10.46 -23.53 -7.15
C ASP A 99 -9.57 -23.70 -8.39
N ALA A 100 -9.11 -22.61 -8.99
CA ALA A 100 -8.14 -22.63 -10.09
C ALA A 100 -6.70 -22.94 -9.62
N ILE A 101 -6.45 -22.94 -8.30
CA ILE A 101 -5.14 -23.26 -7.69
C ILE A 101 -5.38 -24.35 -6.61
N PRO A 102 -5.84 -25.52 -7.00
CA PRO A 102 -6.26 -26.55 -6.05
C PRO A 102 -5.12 -27.04 -5.17
N GLY A 103 -5.45 -27.38 -3.92
CA GLY A 103 -4.49 -27.96 -2.96
C GLY A 103 -3.51 -26.95 -2.35
N VAL A 104 -3.61 -25.66 -2.71
CA VAL A 104 -2.77 -24.60 -2.13
C VAL A 104 -3.67 -23.57 -1.42
N ARG A 105 -3.42 -23.36 -0.14
CA ARG A 105 -4.00 -22.24 0.60
C ARG A 105 -3.02 -21.07 0.56
N PHE A 106 -3.50 -19.91 0.10
CA PHE A 106 -2.76 -18.66 0.27
C PHE A 106 -2.82 -18.22 1.73
N SER A 107 -1.67 -17.85 2.25
CA SER A 107 -1.52 -17.20 3.55
C SER A 107 -0.27 -16.34 3.53
N MET A 108 -0.26 -15.22 4.25
CA MET A 108 0.93 -14.35 4.38
C MET A 108 2.16 -15.12 4.90
N SER A 109 1.95 -16.12 5.75
CA SER A 109 3.03 -16.97 6.31
C SER A 109 3.47 -18.11 5.39
N ASN A 110 2.77 -18.34 4.28
CA ASN A 110 3.13 -19.40 3.32
C ASN A 110 4.02 -18.84 2.20
N ALA A 111 5.33 -18.89 2.38
CA ALA A 111 6.30 -18.37 1.42
C ALA A 111 6.11 -18.95 0.01
N ALA A 112 5.73 -20.23 -0.13
CA ALA A 112 5.50 -20.85 -1.43
C ALA A 112 4.27 -20.26 -2.14
N ALA A 113 3.22 -19.89 -1.39
CA ALA A 113 2.03 -19.27 -1.96
C ALA A 113 2.28 -17.80 -2.33
N VAL A 114 2.94 -17.01 -1.45
CA VAL A 114 3.18 -15.58 -1.72
C VAL A 114 4.15 -15.34 -2.88
N THR A 115 5.00 -16.29 -3.20
CA THR A 115 5.92 -16.23 -4.36
C THR A 115 5.34 -16.84 -5.65
N ASP A 116 4.15 -17.44 -5.60
CA ASP A 116 3.49 -18.03 -6.75
C ASP A 116 2.68 -16.95 -7.52
N GLY A 117 3.13 -16.62 -8.72
CA GLY A 117 2.53 -15.59 -9.57
C GLY A 117 1.06 -15.83 -9.94
N ARG A 118 0.55 -17.07 -9.82
CA ARG A 118 -0.86 -17.40 -10.09
C ARG A 118 -1.83 -16.66 -9.16
N TRP A 119 -1.42 -16.41 -7.92
CA TRP A 119 -2.23 -15.66 -6.96
C TRP A 119 -2.37 -14.18 -7.34
N TRP A 120 -1.33 -13.59 -7.91
CA TRP A 120 -1.22 -12.17 -8.22
C TRP A 120 -1.66 -11.80 -9.65
N GLY A 121 -1.88 -12.81 -10.51
CA GLY A 121 -2.07 -12.63 -11.95
C GLY A 121 -3.35 -11.93 -12.39
N GLN A 122 -4.35 -11.72 -11.48
CA GLN A 122 -5.60 -11.02 -11.83
C GLN A 122 -5.38 -9.52 -12.08
N ALA A 123 -4.29 -8.93 -11.55
CA ALA A 123 -3.95 -7.53 -11.79
C ALA A 123 -2.48 -7.37 -12.22
N GLU A 124 -2.12 -6.17 -12.69
CA GLU A 124 -0.75 -5.81 -13.05
C GLU A 124 -0.27 -4.68 -12.14
N PRO A 125 0.69 -4.94 -11.24
CA PRO A 125 1.22 -3.90 -10.37
C PRO A 125 2.14 -2.93 -11.11
N ILE A 126 2.30 -1.73 -10.56
CA ILE A 126 3.01 -0.61 -11.19
C ILE A 126 4.46 -0.96 -11.59
N TRP A 127 5.16 -1.80 -10.84
CA TRP A 127 6.52 -2.22 -11.19
C TRP A 127 6.54 -3.06 -12.46
N VAL A 128 5.54 -3.92 -12.72
CA VAL A 128 5.44 -4.69 -13.96
C VAL A 128 5.22 -3.77 -15.15
N THR A 129 4.31 -2.79 -15.03
CA THR A 129 4.07 -1.78 -16.06
C THR A 129 5.34 -0.96 -16.34
N ALA A 130 6.08 -0.58 -15.27
CA ALA A 130 7.32 0.19 -15.39
C ALA A 130 8.44 -0.60 -16.07
N GLU A 131 8.68 -1.86 -15.64
CA GLU A 131 9.71 -2.73 -16.25
C GLU A 131 9.42 -2.99 -17.73
N ARG A 132 8.16 -3.23 -18.10
CA ARG A 132 7.76 -3.37 -19.52
C ARG A 132 7.99 -2.10 -20.34
N ALA A 133 7.99 -0.94 -19.69
CA ALA A 133 8.32 0.34 -20.32
C ALA A 133 9.84 0.65 -20.31
N GLY A 134 10.68 -0.31 -19.90
CA GLY A 134 12.14 -0.14 -19.80
C GLY A 134 12.59 0.73 -18.64
N ILE A 135 11.77 0.85 -17.60
CA ILE A 135 12.07 1.60 -16.39
C ILE A 135 12.53 0.63 -15.32
N VAL A 136 13.75 0.78 -14.85
CA VAL A 136 14.32 -0.01 -13.76
C VAL A 136 13.53 0.22 -12.48
N THR A 137 13.08 -0.86 -11.82
CA THR A 137 12.36 -0.81 -10.55
C THR A 137 13.12 -1.52 -9.44
N GLY A 138 12.83 -1.15 -8.18
CA GLY A 138 13.37 -1.80 -7.01
C GLY A 138 12.30 -1.98 -5.94
N THR A 139 12.17 -3.17 -5.36
CA THR A 139 11.18 -3.45 -4.32
C THR A 139 11.88 -3.92 -3.05
N MET A 140 11.94 -3.01 -2.06
CA MET A 140 12.43 -3.31 -0.73
C MET A 140 11.25 -3.69 0.14
N PHE A 141 10.88 -4.97 0.03
CA PHE A 141 9.65 -5.56 0.51
C PHE A 141 8.40 -4.89 -0.08
N TRP A 142 7.50 -5.66 -0.53
CA TRP A 142 6.14 -5.27 -0.89
C TRP A 142 5.33 -6.52 -1.19
N PRO A 143 4.13 -6.70 -0.64
CA PRO A 143 3.29 -7.86 -0.97
C PRO A 143 3.13 -8.07 -2.47
N GLY A 144 3.48 -9.27 -2.94
CA GLY A 144 3.46 -9.66 -4.36
C GLY A 144 4.73 -9.38 -5.15
N SER A 145 5.69 -8.59 -4.65
CA SER A 145 6.88 -8.24 -5.42
C SER A 145 7.90 -9.39 -5.56
N GLU A 146 7.78 -10.41 -4.74
CA GLU A 146 8.62 -11.62 -4.80
C GLU A 146 8.14 -12.62 -5.87
N ALA A 147 6.90 -12.47 -6.32
CA ALA A 147 6.33 -13.31 -7.35
C ALA A 147 6.69 -12.81 -8.76
N GLU A 148 6.82 -13.75 -9.70
CA GLU A 148 6.84 -13.41 -11.11
C GLU A 148 5.41 -13.17 -11.60
N ILE A 149 5.05 -11.90 -11.78
CA ILE A 149 3.69 -11.52 -12.16
C ILE A 149 3.66 -11.25 -13.66
N ARG A 150 2.86 -12.04 -14.39
CA ARG A 150 2.72 -11.93 -15.86
C ARG A 150 4.08 -11.98 -16.59
N GLY A 151 5.01 -12.82 -16.09
CA GLY A 151 6.33 -13.02 -16.68
C GLY A 151 7.33 -11.91 -16.37
N VAL A 152 7.08 -11.04 -15.39
CA VAL A 152 7.96 -9.92 -15.04
C VAL A 152 8.24 -9.89 -13.54
N ARG A 153 9.49 -9.59 -13.19
CA ARG A 153 9.95 -9.30 -11.83
C ARG A 153 10.53 -7.89 -11.77
N PRO A 154 10.55 -7.25 -10.60
CA PRO A 154 11.35 -6.05 -10.39
C PRO A 154 12.84 -6.33 -10.68
N HIS A 155 13.55 -5.34 -11.23
CA HIS A 155 14.99 -5.47 -11.50
C HIS A 155 15.79 -5.68 -10.20
N TYR A 156 15.50 -4.87 -9.16
CA TYR A 156 16.00 -5.09 -7.81
C TYR A 156 14.85 -5.58 -6.92
N MET A 157 15.10 -6.62 -6.16
CA MET A 157 14.12 -7.16 -5.23
C MET A 157 14.83 -7.71 -4.00
N ALA A 158 14.26 -7.50 -2.83
CA ALA A 158 14.65 -8.16 -1.60
C ALA A 158 13.53 -9.11 -1.17
N HIS A 159 13.89 -10.32 -0.75
CA HIS A 159 12.95 -11.23 -0.08
C HIS A 159 12.59 -10.69 1.30
N PHE A 160 11.32 -10.82 1.66
CA PHE A 160 10.83 -10.34 2.94
C PHE A 160 11.57 -11.03 4.10
N ASP A 161 12.11 -10.21 4.98
CA ASP A 161 12.75 -10.62 6.23
C ASP A 161 12.24 -9.73 7.37
N LEU A 162 11.40 -10.31 8.22
CA LEU A 162 10.84 -9.61 9.38
C LEU A 162 11.93 -9.13 10.36
N ALA A 163 13.02 -9.87 10.46
CA ALA A 163 14.12 -9.56 11.38
C ALA A 163 15.02 -8.41 10.89
N LEU A 164 14.92 -8.01 9.60
CA LEU A 164 15.74 -6.94 9.06
C LEU A 164 15.29 -5.57 9.64
N PRO A 165 16.17 -4.85 10.41
CA PRO A 165 15.82 -3.56 11.01
C PRO A 165 15.47 -2.49 9.98
N SER A 166 14.67 -1.49 10.39
CA SER A 166 14.18 -0.42 9.51
C SER A 166 15.30 0.38 8.83
N ASP A 167 16.38 0.69 9.53
CA ASP A 167 17.55 1.37 8.99
C ASP A 167 18.31 0.52 7.96
N ALA A 168 18.42 -0.79 8.19
CA ALA A 168 19.03 -1.73 7.24
C ALA A 168 18.21 -1.88 5.96
N ARG A 169 16.86 -1.80 6.04
CA ARG A 169 15.98 -1.75 4.86
C ARG A 169 16.28 -0.49 4.03
N VAL A 170 16.42 0.64 4.69
CA VAL A 170 16.81 1.91 4.04
C VAL A 170 18.18 1.81 3.39
N ASP A 171 19.17 1.27 4.10
CA ASP A 171 20.53 1.12 3.57
C ASP A 171 20.57 0.21 2.34
N LYS A 172 19.79 -0.87 2.37
CA LYS A 172 19.64 -1.77 1.21
C LYS A 172 19.02 -1.05 0.02
N LEU A 173 17.94 -0.31 0.22
CA LEU A 173 17.32 0.51 -0.83
C LEU A 173 18.31 1.53 -1.39
N LEU A 174 19.01 2.27 -0.52
CA LEU A 174 19.99 3.29 -0.93
C LEU A 174 21.14 2.69 -1.74
N SER A 175 21.56 1.45 -1.46
CA SER A 175 22.62 0.78 -2.20
C SER A 175 22.29 0.57 -3.69
N TRP A 176 21.03 0.48 -4.06
CA TRP A 176 20.61 0.37 -5.46
C TRP A 176 20.85 1.67 -6.25
N PHE A 177 20.87 2.82 -5.55
CA PHE A 177 21.20 4.11 -6.17
C PHE A 177 22.72 4.35 -6.32
N ASP A 178 23.56 3.46 -5.79
CA ASP A 178 25.01 3.50 -6.02
C ASP A 178 25.41 2.89 -7.38
N ALA A 179 24.49 2.19 -8.05
CA ALA A 179 24.64 1.65 -9.40
C ALA A 179 24.86 2.77 -10.45
N PRO A 180 25.38 2.45 -11.65
CA PRO A 180 25.46 3.41 -12.75
C PRO A 180 24.10 4.05 -13.06
N PRO A 181 24.03 5.33 -13.51
CA PRO A 181 22.76 6.05 -13.68
C PRO A 181 21.70 5.31 -14.52
N ALA A 182 22.11 4.54 -15.50
CA ALA A 182 21.18 3.77 -16.36
C ALA A 182 20.56 2.56 -15.66
N GLU A 183 21.17 2.07 -14.59
CA GLU A 183 20.74 0.90 -13.83
C GLU A 183 20.03 1.28 -12.51
N ARG A 184 19.99 2.59 -12.18
CA ARG A 184 19.32 3.07 -10.95
C ARG A 184 17.81 2.92 -11.06
N PRO A 185 17.13 2.48 -10.00
CA PRO A 185 15.67 2.42 -10.01
C PRO A 185 15.09 3.85 -10.14
N ARG A 186 14.07 3.97 -11.00
CA ARG A 186 13.25 5.19 -11.11
C ARG A 186 11.95 5.08 -10.36
N LEU A 187 11.55 3.86 -10.03
CA LEU A 187 10.49 3.54 -9.11
C LEU A 187 11.06 2.57 -8.08
N ALA A 188 10.86 2.87 -6.81
CA ALA A 188 11.20 1.94 -5.75
C ALA A 188 10.07 1.85 -4.71
N THR A 189 9.99 0.72 -4.00
CA THR A 189 9.11 0.55 -2.83
C THR A 189 9.94 0.30 -1.58
N LEU A 190 9.38 0.69 -0.42
CA LEU A 190 9.96 0.46 0.90
C LEU A 190 8.83 0.18 1.89
N TYR A 191 8.95 -0.89 2.68
CA TYR A 191 7.90 -1.32 3.61
C TYR A 191 8.43 -1.47 5.04
N PHE A 192 7.62 -1.01 6.00
CA PHE A 192 7.85 -1.10 7.44
C PHE A 192 6.63 -1.71 8.14
N ASN A 193 6.83 -2.75 8.94
CA ASN A 193 5.79 -3.45 9.72
C ASN A 193 5.71 -3.02 11.19
N ASN A 194 6.64 -2.21 11.67
CA ASN A 194 6.84 -1.94 13.11
C ASN A 194 5.59 -1.39 13.82
N VAL A 195 4.81 -0.53 13.15
CA VAL A 195 3.65 0.13 13.77
C VAL A 195 2.49 -0.85 13.89
N ASP A 196 2.29 -1.71 12.88
CA ASP A 196 1.31 -2.78 12.90
C ASP A 196 1.60 -3.79 14.02
N ASP A 197 2.83 -4.30 14.08
CA ASP A 197 3.25 -5.24 15.12
C ASP A 197 2.99 -4.67 16.53
N ALA A 198 3.36 -3.41 16.75
CA ALA A 198 3.12 -2.74 18.03
C ALA A 198 1.62 -2.54 18.28
N GLY A 199 0.84 -2.21 17.25
CA GLY A 199 -0.60 -2.03 17.31
C GLY A 199 -1.33 -3.29 17.76
N HIS A 200 -1.00 -4.43 17.16
CA HIS A 200 -1.55 -5.72 17.53
C HIS A 200 -1.24 -6.10 19.00
N HIS A 201 0.01 -5.96 19.41
CA HIS A 201 0.45 -6.42 20.73
C HIS A 201 0.02 -5.50 21.88
N PHE A 202 0.03 -4.18 21.65
CA PHE A 202 -0.12 -3.19 22.73
C PHE A 202 -1.32 -2.26 22.56
N GLY A 203 -2.01 -2.33 21.44
CA GLY A 203 -3.12 -1.44 21.08
C GLY A 203 -2.68 -0.11 20.47
N PRO A 204 -3.60 0.51 19.68
CA PRO A 204 -3.28 1.67 18.84
C PRO A 204 -2.81 2.92 19.60
N ASP A 205 -3.21 3.08 20.86
CA ASP A 205 -2.94 4.28 21.66
C ASP A 205 -1.80 4.08 22.68
N SER A 206 -1.02 3.00 22.51
CA SER A 206 0.07 2.64 23.41
C SER A 206 1.33 3.50 23.18
N THR A 207 2.17 3.58 24.21
CA THR A 207 3.51 4.18 24.10
C THR A 207 4.41 3.39 23.16
N GLN A 208 4.17 2.09 23.01
CA GLN A 208 4.91 1.20 22.10
C GLN A 208 4.62 1.52 20.63
N VAL A 209 3.37 1.82 20.27
CA VAL A 209 3.03 2.31 18.94
C VAL A 209 3.72 3.65 18.65
N ASN A 210 3.76 4.57 19.63
CA ASN A 210 4.47 5.83 19.48
C ASN A 210 5.99 5.62 19.29
N ALA A 211 6.58 4.67 20.01
CA ALA A 211 8.00 4.32 19.86
C ALA A 211 8.29 3.66 18.49
N ALA A 212 7.41 2.79 18.02
CA ALA A 212 7.51 2.18 16.69
C ALA A 212 7.40 3.23 15.57
N ALA A 213 6.44 4.16 15.68
CA ALA A 213 6.29 5.28 14.76
C ALA A 213 7.55 6.17 14.73
N ALA A 214 8.13 6.49 15.87
CA ALA A 214 9.38 7.26 15.97
C ALA A 214 10.57 6.51 15.35
N THR A 215 10.64 5.18 15.48
CA THR A 215 11.68 4.36 14.86
C THR A 215 11.59 4.42 13.33
N VAL A 216 10.39 4.27 12.77
CA VAL A 216 10.18 4.37 11.32
C VAL A 216 10.43 5.80 10.83
N ASP A 217 10.01 6.81 11.57
CA ASP A 217 10.28 8.22 11.24
C ASP A 217 11.80 8.52 11.15
N ALA A 218 12.58 7.98 12.08
CA ALA A 218 14.05 8.10 12.03
C ALA A 218 14.64 7.41 10.78
N ALA A 219 14.10 6.24 10.39
CA ALA A 219 14.50 5.54 9.16
C ALA A 219 14.15 6.35 7.90
N ILE A 220 13.01 7.06 7.88
CA ILE A 220 12.64 7.97 6.78
C ILE A 220 13.60 9.15 6.72
N GLY A 221 13.95 9.78 7.85
CA GLY A 221 14.98 10.82 7.89
C GLY A 221 16.35 10.33 7.38
N ARG A 222 16.72 9.07 7.69
CA ARG A 222 17.93 8.42 7.14
C ARG A 222 17.84 8.28 5.62
N LEU A 223 16.67 7.90 5.09
CA LEU A 223 16.43 7.79 3.64
C LEU A 223 16.64 9.15 2.96
N GLU A 224 16.01 10.21 3.48
CA GLU A 224 16.16 11.58 2.94
C GLU A 224 17.62 12.03 2.92
N ALA A 225 18.33 11.87 4.04
CA ALA A 225 19.74 12.19 4.14
C ALA A 225 20.59 11.36 3.16
N GLY A 226 20.30 10.08 3.02
CA GLY A 226 20.99 9.17 2.10
C GLY A 226 20.78 9.51 0.62
N LEU A 227 19.58 9.90 0.23
CA LEU A 227 19.25 10.38 -1.13
C LEU A 227 19.96 11.71 -1.41
N LYS A 228 19.87 12.65 -0.48
CA LYS A 228 20.55 13.97 -0.58
C LYS A 228 22.06 13.80 -0.73
N GLY A 229 22.69 12.94 0.08
CA GLY A 229 24.13 12.66 0.02
C GLY A 229 24.59 12.09 -1.33
N ARG A 230 23.69 11.43 -2.06
CA ARG A 230 23.91 10.89 -3.41
C ARG A 230 23.50 11.85 -4.54
N GLY A 231 23.00 13.03 -4.22
CA GLY A 231 22.46 13.98 -5.18
C GLY A 231 21.21 13.46 -5.91
N ILE A 232 20.47 12.54 -5.31
CA ILE A 232 19.23 11.97 -5.87
C ILE A 232 18.06 12.87 -5.51
N VAL A 233 17.36 13.35 -6.52
CA VAL A 233 16.09 14.08 -6.35
C VAL A 233 14.96 13.06 -6.39
N ALA A 234 14.09 13.05 -5.38
CA ALA A 234 13.03 12.08 -5.23
C ALA A 234 11.65 12.71 -5.00
N ASN A 235 10.61 12.05 -5.49
CA ASN A 235 9.25 12.18 -5.02
C ASN A 235 9.01 11.05 -4.02
N LEU A 236 8.69 11.37 -2.79
CA LEU A 236 8.33 10.42 -1.75
C LEU A 236 6.81 10.37 -1.64
N VAL A 237 6.23 9.18 -1.78
CA VAL A 237 4.80 8.91 -1.55
C VAL A 237 4.74 7.94 -0.38
N ILE A 238 4.30 8.42 0.78
CA ILE A 238 4.30 7.68 2.03
C ILE A 238 2.84 7.38 2.37
N VAL A 239 2.54 6.11 2.53
CA VAL A 239 1.18 5.61 2.74
C VAL A 239 1.15 4.65 3.93
N ALA A 240 -0.05 4.40 4.46
CA ALA A 240 -0.36 3.17 5.16
C ALA A 240 -1.37 2.39 4.31
N ASP A 241 -1.47 1.13 4.55
CA ASP A 241 -2.45 0.25 3.91
C ASP A 241 -3.80 0.28 4.62
N HIS A 242 -3.79 0.45 5.95
CA HIS A 242 -4.95 0.63 6.83
C HIS A 242 -4.54 1.36 8.12
N GLY A 243 -5.51 1.53 9.02
CA GLY A 243 -5.30 1.97 10.38
C GLY A 243 -5.34 0.79 11.37
N MET A 244 -5.68 1.08 12.64
CA MET A 244 -5.73 0.10 13.74
C MET A 244 -6.82 0.49 14.73
N ALA A 245 -7.68 -0.44 15.11
CA ALA A 245 -8.71 -0.27 16.14
C ALA A 245 -8.33 -1.00 17.43
N ALA A 246 -8.65 -0.41 18.57
CA ALA A 246 -8.46 -1.09 19.86
C ALA A 246 -9.45 -2.26 20.01
N THR A 247 -8.95 -3.40 20.45
CA THR A 247 -9.75 -4.59 20.81
C THR A 247 -9.72 -4.83 22.33
N SER A 248 -10.62 -5.65 22.84
CA SER A 248 -10.63 -6.05 24.25
C SER A 248 -11.29 -7.42 24.44
N ASP A 249 -10.99 -8.07 25.56
CA ASP A 249 -11.52 -9.39 25.90
C ASP A 249 -13.05 -9.40 26.04
N ASP A 250 -13.65 -8.26 26.40
CA ASP A 250 -15.10 -8.12 26.56
C ASP A 250 -15.84 -7.93 25.22
N ARG A 251 -15.12 -7.73 24.13
CA ARG A 251 -15.68 -7.47 22.79
C ARG A 251 -15.43 -8.66 21.87
N ARG A 252 -16.08 -9.78 22.19
CA ARG A 252 -16.01 -11.04 21.44
C ARG A 252 -17.39 -11.49 20.99
N VAL A 253 -17.47 -12.01 19.78
CA VAL A 253 -18.63 -12.75 19.26
C VAL A 253 -18.19 -14.19 19.06
N PHE A 254 -18.84 -15.11 19.78
CA PHE A 254 -18.51 -16.54 19.70
C PHE A 254 -19.34 -17.20 18.60
N ILE A 255 -18.71 -17.57 17.49
CA ILE A 255 -19.41 -18.17 16.34
C ILE A 255 -19.97 -19.57 16.68
N ASP A 256 -19.34 -20.28 17.61
CA ASP A 256 -19.77 -21.59 18.08
C ASP A 256 -21.00 -21.55 18.99
N ASP A 257 -21.46 -20.37 19.43
CA ASP A 257 -22.78 -20.16 20.00
C ASP A 257 -23.89 -20.08 18.93
N LEU A 258 -23.52 -19.80 17.68
CA LEU A 258 -24.47 -19.62 16.57
C LEU A 258 -24.59 -20.87 15.70
N VAL A 259 -23.49 -21.57 15.45
CA VAL A 259 -23.42 -22.72 14.57
C VAL A 259 -22.38 -23.75 15.04
N GLY A 260 -22.70 -25.03 14.90
CA GLY A 260 -21.80 -26.12 15.31
C GLY A 260 -20.48 -26.12 14.54
N LYS A 261 -19.36 -26.32 15.27
CA LYS A 261 -18.01 -26.26 14.68
C LYS A 261 -17.76 -27.27 13.56
N ASP A 262 -18.49 -28.39 13.53
CA ASP A 262 -18.35 -29.43 12.50
C ASP A 262 -19.05 -29.03 11.18
N ALA A 263 -19.85 -27.96 11.17
CA ALA A 263 -20.62 -27.52 10.03
C ALA A 263 -19.83 -26.62 9.07
N TYR A 264 -18.69 -26.04 9.49
CA TYR A 264 -17.95 -25.08 8.68
C TYR A 264 -16.44 -25.14 8.90
N GLN A 265 -15.69 -24.48 8.00
CA GLN A 265 -14.29 -24.09 8.15
C GLN A 265 -14.20 -22.57 8.07
N ALA A 266 -13.32 -21.96 8.87
CA ALA A 266 -12.98 -20.55 8.76
C ALA A 266 -11.52 -20.40 8.33
N LEU A 267 -11.24 -19.54 7.35
CA LEU A 267 -9.86 -19.19 6.99
C LEU A 267 -9.35 -17.97 7.76
N ASP A 268 -10.23 -16.99 8.01
CA ASP A 268 -9.98 -15.86 8.91
C ASP A 268 -11.07 -15.81 9.97
N MET A 269 -10.66 -15.50 11.20
CA MET A 269 -11.49 -15.04 12.30
C MET A 269 -10.78 -13.90 13.02
N GLY A 270 -11.56 -13.04 13.67
CA GLY A 270 -11.10 -11.80 14.29
C GLY A 270 -11.96 -10.64 13.81
N PRO A 271 -11.35 -9.57 13.22
CA PRO A 271 -12.09 -8.40 12.70
C PRO A 271 -12.90 -8.68 11.43
N ILE A 272 -12.69 -9.84 10.81
CA ILE A 272 -13.51 -10.42 9.73
C ILE A 272 -13.68 -11.92 9.97
N GLY A 273 -14.75 -12.49 9.42
CA GLY A 273 -14.95 -13.94 9.34
C GLY A 273 -15.11 -14.38 7.89
N THR A 274 -14.24 -15.30 7.42
CA THR A 274 -14.35 -15.91 6.10
C THR A 274 -14.75 -17.37 6.27
N ILE A 275 -16.06 -17.67 6.07
CA ILE A 275 -16.67 -18.91 6.46
C ILE A 275 -17.02 -19.76 5.22
N TYR A 276 -16.58 -21.00 5.26
CA TYR A 276 -16.79 -22.03 4.24
C TYR A 276 -17.62 -23.17 4.86
N PRO A 277 -18.92 -23.28 4.52
CA PRO A 277 -19.71 -24.41 4.97
C PRO A 277 -19.12 -25.74 4.51
N ASN A 278 -19.14 -26.75 5.36
CA ASN A 278 -18.77 -28.10 4.99
C ASN A 278 -19.84 -28.71 4.06
N PRO A 279 -19.47 -29.64 3.16
CA PRO A 279 -20.43 -30.26 2.24
C PRO A 279 -21.65 -30.83 2.96
N GLY A 280 -22.87 -30.41 2.53
CA GLY A 280 -24.12 -30.77 3.13
C GLY A 280 -24.61 -29.90 4.28
N HIS A 281 -23.80 -28.94 4.76
CA HIS A 281 -24.16 -28.00 5.84
C HIS A 281 -24.44 -26.57 5.33
N GLU A 282 -24.47 -26.34 4.01
CA GLU A 282 -24.58 -25.00 3.42
C GLU A 282 -25.85 -24.26 3.91
N ALA A 283 -26.99 -24.96 3.90
CA ALA A 283 -28.25 -24.36 4.34
C ALA A 283 -28.31 -24.10 5.86
N GLU A 284 -27.73 -25.00 6.65
CA GLU A 284 -27.64 -24.88 8.10
C GLU A 284 -26.79 -23.66 8.49
N VAL A 285 -25.56 -23.56 7.96
CA VAL A 285 -24.62 -22.48 8.25
C VAL A 285 -25.17 -21.13 7.76
N ALA A 286 -25.74 -21.09 6.55
CA ALA A 286 -26.37 -19.87 6.01
C ALA A 286 -27.54 -19.41 6.92
N LYS A 287 -28.42 -20.34 7.33
CA LYS A 287 -29.54 -20.02 8.22
C LYS A 287 -29.08 -19.50 9.59
N ALA A 288 -27.97 -20.04 10.11
CA ALA A 288 -27.47 -19.70 11.43
C ALA A 288 -26.72 -18.34 11.42
N LEU A 289 -25.99 -18.02 10.35
CA LEU A 289 -25.06 -16.88 10.32
C LEU A 289 -25.56 -15.69 9.51
N VAL A 290 -26.30 -15.91 8.39
CA VAL A 290 -26.63 -14.78 7.49
C VAL A 290 -27.67 -13.89 8.14
N GLY A 291 -27.35 -12.60 8.24
CA GLY A 291 -28.15 -11.56 8.85
C GLY A 291 -27.37 -10.76 9.90
N GLY A 292 -28.11 -9.95 10.67
CA GLY A 292 -27.58 -9.17 11.79
C GLY A 292 -27.63 -9.96 13.08
N HIS A 293 -26.52 -9.98 13.81
CA HIS A 293 -26.39 -10.50 15.17
C HIS A 293 -25.88 -9.37 16.09
N PRO A 294 -25.96 -9.51 17.41
CA PRO A 294 -25.31 -8.55 18.31
C PRO A 294 -23.83 -8.38 17.93
N HIS A 295 -23.46 -7.16 17.53
CA HIS A 295 -22.09 -6.76 17.15
C HIS A 295 -21.48 -7.48 15.93
N LEU A 296 -22.30 -8.14 15.08
CA LEU A 296 -21.86 -8.89 13.91
C LEU A 296 -22.91 -8.84 12.80
N ASP A 297 -22.49 -8.54 11.61
CA ASP A 297 -23.29 -8.74 10.39
C ASP A 297 -22.62 -9.79 9.51
N CYS A 298 -23.41 -10.75 8.99
CA CYS A 298 -22.93 -11.76 8.06
C CYS A 298 -23.78 -11.78 6.77
N TRP A 299 -23.13 -11.99 5.63
CA TRP A 299 -23.78 -12.04 4.31
C TRP A 299 -23.33 -13.25 3.52
N LEU A 300 -24.19 -13.74 2.65
CA LEU A 300 -23.72 -14.51 1.51
C LEU A 300 -22.81 -13.60 0.67
N ARG A 301 -21.83 -14.19 0.01
CA ARG A 301 -20.88 -13.46 -0.84
C ARG A 301 -21.56 -12.48 -1.81
N ALA A 302 -22.63 -12.93 -2.48
CA ALA A 302 -23.37 -12.11 -3.44
C ALA A 302 -24.19 -10.96 -2.82
N ASP A 303 -24.44 -11.02 -1.51
CA ASP A 303 -25.29 -10.08 -0.78
C ASP A 303 -24.49 -9.09 0.07
N ILE A 304 -23.15 -9.14 0.00
CA ILE A 304 -22.28 -8.16 0.66
C ILE A 304 -22.65 -6.75 0.18
N PRO A 305 -22.85 -5.77 1.09
CA PRO A 305 -23.29 -4.44 0.71
C PRO A 305 -22.41 -3.81 -0.38
N ALA A 306 -23.04 -3.27 -1.43
CA ALA A 306 -22.36 -2.75 -2.62
C ALA A 306 -21.34 -1.63 -2.32
N ARG A 307 -21.51 -0.89 -1.20
CA ARG A 307 -20.56 0.13 -0.75
C ARG A 307 -19.16 -0.39 -0.47
N PHE A 308 -19.02 -1.68 -0.20
CA PHE A 308 -17.72 -2.32 0.03
C PHE A 308 -16.98 -2.64 -1.27
N HIS A 309 -17.65 -2.62 -2.42
CA HIS A 309 -17.08 -3.05 -3.71
C HIS A 309 -16.40 -4.44 -3.62
N TYR A 310 -17.07 -5.38 -2.97
CA TYR A 310 -16.55 -6.67 -2.59
C TYR A 310 -17.63 -7.75 -2.66
N GLY A 311 -17.27 -8.99 -3.03
CA GLY A 311 -18.19 -10.13 -3.09
C GLY A 311 -18.41 -10.74 -4.47
N HIS A 312 -17.78 -10.22 -5.53
CA HIS A 312 -17.91 -10.77 -6.89
C HIS A 312 -16.75 -11.71 -7.25
N ASN A 313 -15.58 -11.56 -6.63
CA ASN A 313 -14.45 -12.44 -6.89
C ASN A 313 -14.71 -13.83 -6.30
N PRO A 314 -14.46 -14.92 -7.06
CA PRO A 314 -14.70 -16.29 -6.57
C PRO A 314 -13.84 -16.66 -5.35
N ARG A 315 -12.73 -15.97 -5.10
CA ARG A 315 -11.87 -16.16 -3.92
C ARG A 315 -12.49 -15.64 -2.63
N VAL A 316 -13.51 -14.78 -2.71
CA VAL A 316 -14.25 -14.33 -1.52
C VAL A 316 -15.02 -15.52 -0.96
N ALA A 317 -14.98 -15.69 0.36
CA ALA A 317 -15.65 -16.79 1.05
C ALA A 317 -17.16 -16.83 0.77
N PRO A 318 -17.79 -18.01 0.73
CA PRO A 318 -19.22 -18.16 0.51
C PRO A 318 -20.08 -17.35 1.51
N ILE A 319 -19.64 -17.27 2.76
CA ILE A 319 -20.24 -16.42 3.81
C ILE A 319 -19.13 -15.52 4.37
N PHE A 320 -19.39 -14.24 4.42
CA PHE A 320 -18.50 -13.22 4.97
C PHE A 320 -19.16 -12.56 6.17
N CYS A 321 -18.45 -12.51 7.28
CA CYS A 321 -18.90 -11.90 8.52
C CYS A 321 -18.03 -10.70 8.89
N LEU A 322 -18.65 -9.61 9.32
CA LEU A 322 -18.01 -8.36 9.70
C LEU A 322 -18.47 -7.97 11.12
N PRO A 323 -17.63 -8.14 12.13
CA PRO A 323 -17.86 -7.58 13.45
C PRO A 323 -17.86 -6.05 13.44
N GLN A 324 -18.57 -5.44 14.37
CA GLN A 324 -18.44 -3.99 14.65
C GLN A 324 -17.00 -3.64 15.00
N THR A 325 -16.56 -2.43 14.64
CA THR A 325 -15.17 -1.99 14.89
C THR A 325 -14.78 -2.17 16.35
N GLY A 326 -13.67 -2.87 16.57
CA GLY A 326 -13.14 -3.23 17.87
C GLY A 326 -13.74 -4.50 18.49
N TRP A 327 -14.70 -5.16 17.82
CA TRP A 327 -15.17 -6.50 18.15
C TRP A 327 -14.47 -7.56 17.32
N GLU A 328 -14.32 -8.77 17.85
CA GLU A 328 -13.69 -9.87 17.14
C GLU A 328 -14.57 -11.12 17.15
N LEU A 329 -14.68 -11.76 15.99
CA LEU A 329 -15.27 -13.08 15.82
C LEU A 329 -14.28 -14.13 16.29
N THR A 330 -14.69 -15.07 17.14
CA THR A 330 -13.84 -16.12 17.70
C THR A 330 -14.63 -17.37 18.02
N THR A 331 -13.97 -18.38 18.56
CA THR A 331 -14.60 -19.53 19.21
C THR A 331 -14.19 -19.59 20.70
N HIS A 332 -14.95 -20.29 21.51
CA HIS A 332 -14.58 -20.47 22.94
C HIS A 332 -13.21 -21.14 23.09
N ASP A 333 -12.87 -22.07 22.21
CA ASP A 333 -11.55 -22.74 22.25
C ASP A 333 -10.41 -21.78 21.87
N ALA A 334 -10.59 -20.93 20.86
CA ALA A 334 -9.57 -19.99 20.40
C ALA A 334 -9.38 -18.80 21.35
N HIS A 335 -10.41 -18.42 22.07
CA HIS A 335 -10.37 -17.32 23.06
C HIS A 335 -9.38 -17.59 24.22
N ALA A 336 -9.01 -18.83 24.47
CA ALA A 336 -8.01 -19.17 25.48
C ALA A 336 -6.59 -18.68 25.16
N VAL A 337 -6.32 -18.26 23.91
CA VAL A 337 -5.05 -17.66 23.50
C VAL A 337 -5.07 -16.16 23.81
N ALA A 338 -3.93 -15.59 24.26
CA ALA A 338 -3.84 -14.17 24.58
C ALA A 338 -4.30 -13.31 23.39
N PRO A 339 -5.31 -12.45 23.57
CA PRO A 339 -5.89 -11.69 22.48
C PRO A 339 -4.98 -10.54 22.05
N ASN A 340 -5.11 -10.12 20.79
CA ASN A 340 -4.56 -8.85 20.32
C ASN A 340 -5.18 -7.69 21.13
N ARG A 341 -4.41 -6.63 21.29
CA ARG A 341 -4.87 -5.36 21.91
C ARG A 341 -5.32 -4.36 20.85
N GLY A 342 -5.04 -4.63 19.58
CA GLY A 342 -5.53 -3.91 18.41
C GLY A 342 -5.65 -4.85 17.22
N ASP A 343 -6.58 -4.55 16.33
CA ASP A 343 -6.75 -5.29 15.08
C ASP A 343 -7.32 -4.36 13.98
N HIS A 344 -7.29 -4.86 12.74
CA HIS A 344 -7.72 -4.16 11.54
C HIS A 344 -8.38 -5.15 10.57
N GLY A 345 -9.18 -4.65 9.63
CA GLY A 345 -9.99 -5.49 8.72
C GLY A 345 -11.45 -5.07 8.74
N TYR A 346 -11.81 -4.19 9.66
CA TYR A 346 -13.16 -3.67 9.87
C TYR A 346 -13.67 -2.86 8.68
N ASP A 347 -14.87 -2.33 8.83
CA ASP A 347 -15.46 -1.37 7.89
C ASP A 347 -14.45 -0.29 7.51
N ASN A 348 -14.16 -0.18 6.23
CA ASN A 348 -13.18 0.77 5.70
C ASN A 348 -13.64 2.25 5.80
N ALA A 349 -14.88 2.49 6.20
CA ALA A 349 -15.39 3.83 6.55
C ALA A 349 -15.16 4.19 8.03
N SER A 350 -14.75 3.23 8.87
CA SER A 350 -14.43 3.51 10.27
C SER A 350 -13.23 4.45 10.37
N PRO A 351 -13.29 5.49 11.23
CA PRO A 351 -12.16 6.41 11.41
C PRO A 351 -10.86 5.70 11.83
N GLU A 352 -10.98 4.61 12.60
CA GLU A 352 -9.86 3.79 13.06
C GLU A 352 -9.12 3.09 11.90
N MET A 353 -9.80 2.89 10.76
CA MET A 353 -9.20 2.30 9.57
C MET A 353 -8.55 3.34 8.63
N ALA A 354 -8.74 4.63 8.91
CA ALA A 354 -8.17 5.70 8.08
C ALA A 354 -6.63 5.64 8.07
N ALA A 355 -6.07 5.48 6.88
CA ALA A 355 -4.65 5.29 6.63
C ALA A 355 -3.92 6.62 6.34
N LEU A 356 -2.63 6.69 6.67
CA LEU A 356 -1.78 7.83 6.35
C LEU A 356 -1.60 7.98 4.84
N PHE A 357 -1.61 9.23 4.37
CA PHE A 357 -1.02 9.65 3.10
C PHE A 357 -0.20 10.91 3.31
N VAL A 358 1.07 10.86 2.91
CA VAL A 358 1.98 12.03 2.81
C VAL A 358 2.71 11.93 1.48
N ALA A 359 2.82 13.04 0.75
CA ALA A 359 3.57 13.10 -0.49
C ALA A 359 4.41 14.37 -0.54
N SER A 360 5.70 14.24 -0.82
CA SER A 360 6.65 15.37 -0.87
C SER A 360 7.66 15.17 -2.00
N GLY A 361 8.23 16.26 -2.48
CA GLY A 361 9.21 16.29 -3.56
C GLY A 361 8.80 17.20 -4.72
N PRO A 362 9.60 17.25 -5.80
CA PRO A 362 9.41 18.24 -6.87
C PRO A 362 8.08 18.22 -7.61
N ALA A 363 7.38 17.07 -7.55
CA ALA A 363 6.07 16.93 -8.20
C ALA A 363 4.91 17.46 -7.35
N PHE A 364 5.17 17.88 -6.11
CA PHE A 364 4.12 18.26 -5.18
C PHE A 364 4.18 19.74 -4.79
N ARG A 365 3.01 20.29 -4.46
CA ARG A 365 2.87 21.63 -3.88
C ARG A 365 3.10 21.54 -2.38
N HIS A 366 3.56 22.64 -1.78
CA HIS A 366 3.80 22.73 -0.36
C HIS A 366 2.52 23.00 0.45
N GLY A 367 2.41 22.37 1.61
CA GLY A 367 1.41 22.67 2.63
C GLY A 367 -0.03 22.28 2.25
N VAL A 368 -0.24 21.32 1.35
CA VAL A 368 -1.56 20.93 0.89
C VAL A 368 -2.20 19.93 1.84
N LYS A 369 -3.41 20.23 2.30
CA LYS A 369 -4.30 19.28 2.96
C LYS A 369 -5.38 18.85 1.97
N LEU A 370 -5.40 17.57 1.61
CA LEU A 370 -6.43 17.00 0.73
C LEU A 370 -7.62 16.50 1.57
N PRO A 371 -8.85 16.52 0.99
CA PRO A 371 -9.94 15.70 1.51
C PRO A 371 -9.55 14.20 1.55
N SER A 372 -10.30 13.40 2.31
CA SER A 372 -10.13 11.93 2.27
C SER A 372 -10.42 11.40 0.86
N PHE A 373 -9.62 10.44 0.41
CA PHE A 373 -9.74 9.79 -0.89
C PHE A 373 -9.50 8.27 -0.77
N ASP A 374 -9.81 7.50 -1.81
CA ASP A 374 -9.64 6.04 -1.80
C ASP A 374 -8.19 5.63 -2.12
N ASN A 375 -7.67 4.61 -1.46
CA ASN A 375 -6.29 4.16 -1.64
C ASN A 375 -5.95 3.73 -3.09
N VAL A 376 -6.94 3.32 -3.87
CA VAL A 376 -6.77 3.00 -5.30
C VAL A 376 -6.33 4.21 -6.14
N ASP A 377 -6.53 5.45 -5.64
CA ASP A 377 -6.13 6.68 -6.33
C ASP A 377 -4.60 6.88 -6.34
N VAL A 378 -3.88 6.18 -5.46
CA VAL A 378 -2.41 6.21 -5.40
C VAL A 378 -1.79 5.63 -6.68
N TYR A 379 -2.39 4.58 -7.27
CA TYR A 379 -1.86 3.96 -8.48
C TYR A 379 -1.76 4.91 -9.69
N PRO A 380 -2.81 5.64 -10.10
CA PRO A 380 -2.68 6.61 -11.19
C PRO A 380 -1.74 7.77 -10.85
N LEU A 381 -1.57 8.15 -9.58
CA LEU A 381 -0.53 9.08 -9.14
C LEU A 381 0.87 8.50 -9.42
N LEU A 382 1.14 7.27 -8.99
CA LEU A 382 2.43 6.60 -9.24
C LEU A 382 2.72 6.51 -10.74
N ALA A 383 1.74 6.11 -11.55
CA ALA A 383 1.89 6.02 -12.99
C ALA A 383 2.28 7.38 -13.61
N ARG A 384 1.67 8.49 -13.16
CA ARG A 384 2.02 9.84 -13.57
C ARG A 384 3.45 10.21 -13.18
N LEU A 385 3.84 9.96 -11.92
CA LEU A 385 5.17 10.30 -11.39
C LEU A 385 6.28 9.53 -12.13
N VAL A 386 6.05 8.25 -12.37
CA VAL A 386 7.00 7.37 -13.09
C VAL A 386 7.01 7.69 -14.58
N GLY A 387 5.91 8.20 -15.14
CA GLY A 387 5.75 8.55 -16.54
C GLY A 387 5.34 7.36 -17.41
N VAL A 388 4.53 6.46 -16.88
CA VAL A 388 3.93 5.33 -17.61
C VAL A 388 2.42 5.53 -17.76
N LYS A 389 1.83 4.89 -18.76
CA LYS A 389 0.38 4.86 -18.93
C LYS A 389 -0.20 3.89 -17.88
N PRO A 390 -1.15 4.32 -17.03
CA PRO A 390 -1.77 3.43 -16.09
C PRO A 390 -2.59 2.34 -16.82
N GLN A 391 -2.61 1.14 -16.26
CA GLN A 391 -3.55 0.10 -16.66
C GLN A 391 -4.99 0.52 -16.27
N PRO A 392 -6.04 -0.08 -16.85
CA PRO A 392 -7.41 0.13 -16.39
C PRO A 392 -7.52 -0.12 -14.88
N ASN A 393 -8.05 0.85 -14.15
CA ASN A 393 -8.08 0.83 -12.68
C ASN A 393 -9.34 1.53 -12.13
N ASP A 394 -9.55 1.46 -10.81
CA ASP A 394 -10.65 2.06 -10.08
C ASP A 394 -10.30 3.47 -9.54
N GLY A 395 -9.02 3.84 -9.60
CA GLY A 395 -8.50 5.07 -9.00
C GLY A 395 -8.81 6.32 -9.82
N ARG A 396 -8.86 7.46 -9.15
CA ARG A 396 -9.15 8.79 -9.70
C ARG A 396 -8.00 9.74 -9.39
N LEU A 397 -7.13 9.98 -10.38
CA LEU A 397 -6.05 10.96 -10.22
C LEU A 397 -6.56 12.37 -9.87
N ALA A 398 -7.80 12.70 -10.26
CA ALA A 398 -8.42 14.00 -10.00
C ALA A 398 -8.42 14.36 -8.50
N ASP A 399 -8.59 13.38 -7.62
CA ASP A 399 -8.68 13.60 -6.18
C ASP A 399 -7.31 14.01 -5.58
N LEU A 400 -6.22 13.64 -6.25
CA LEU A 400 -4.83 13.99 -5.87
C LEU A 400 -4.25 15.16 -6.67
N THR A 401 -4.92 15.59 -7.77
CA THR A 401 -4.44 16.70 -8.61
C THR A 401 -4.20 18.02 -7.85
N PRO A 402 -4.99 18.39 -6.82
CA PRO A 402 -4.73 19.61 -6.05
C PRO A 402 -3.35 19.63 -5.36
N ALA A 403 -2.79 18.47 -5.07
CA ALA A 403 -1.46 18.34 -4.45
C ALA A 403 -0.31 18.43 -5.47
N LEU A 404 -0.58 18.30 -6.77
CA LEU A 404 0.47 18.27 -7.79
C LEU A 404 0.94 19.68 -8.16
N ALA A 405 2.26 19.82 -8.31
CA ALA A 405 2.87 21.01 -8.89
C ALA A 405 2.44 21.18 -10.38
N PRO A 406 2.42 22.40 -10.90
CA PRO A 406 2.05 22.69 -12.28
C PRO A 406 2.90 21.96 -13.33
#